data_4cc361db5af8cddb7d2026b96152783f
#
_entry.id   4cc361db5af8cddb7d2026b96152783f
#
_cell.length_a   1.000
_cell.length_b   1.000
_cell.length_c   1.000
_cell.angle_alpha   90.00
_cell.angle_beta   90.00
_cell.angle_gamma   90.00
#
_symmetry.space_group_name_H-M   'P 1'
#
loop_
_entity.id
_entity.type
_entity.pdbx_description
1 polymer ?
#
loop_
_entity_poly.entity_id
_entity_poly.type
_entity_poly.pdbx_seq_one_letter_code
_entity_poly.pdbx_strand_id
1 'polypeptide(L)' 'MFNDIDQTILNLFKEESSYSISKQAGLPYQTVQDLRNGKSSLEKARYETIKSLYEYAKKQGYNIL' A
#
# COMPACT_ATOMS: atom_id res chain seq x y z
N MET A 1 15.99 -0.31 -4.46
CA MET A 1 15.80 1.11 -4.11
C MET A 1 14.34 1.49 -4.20
N PHE A 2 13.85 2.21 -3.22
CA PHE A 2 12.44 2.61 -3.22
C PHE A 2 12.25 3.89 -4.00
N ASN A 3 11.23 3.92 -4.83
CA ASN A 3 10.83 5.15 -5.49
C ASN A 3 9.74 5.82 -4.65
N ASP A 4 9.22 6.95 -5.13
CA ASP A 4 8.21 7.70 -4.40
C ASP A 4 6.94 6.88 -4.18
N ILE A 5 6.59 6.03 -5.13
CA ILE A 5 5.39 5.20 -5.02
C ILE A 5 5.55 4.21 -3.87
N ASP A 6 6.68 3.52 -3.82
CA ASP A 6 6.92 2.54 -2.76
C ASP A 6 6.94 3.21 -1.39
N GLN A 7 7.61 4.35 -1.28
CA GLN A 7 7.70 5.05 -0.01
C GLN A 7 6.32 5.54 0.45
N THR A 8 5.53 6.01 -0.48
CA THR A 8 4.18 6.46 -0.16
C THR A 8 3.34 5.32 0.39
N ILE A 9 3.45 4.14 -0.23
CA ILE A 9 2.71 2.96 0.24
C ILE A 9 3.22 2.52 1.61
N LEU A 10 4.52 2.57 1.84
CA LEU A 10 5.08 2.22 3.14
C LEU A 10 4.60 3.19 4.22
N ASN A 11 4.49 4.46 3.91
CA ASN A 11 3.94 5.43 4.84
C ASN A 11 2.49 5.09 5.18
N LEU A 12 1.71 4.69 4.19
CA LEU A 12 0.34 4.28 4.41
C LEU A 12 0.28 3.09 5.38
N PHE A 13 1.16 2.11 5.18
CA PHE A 13 1.19 0.93 6.05
C PHE A 13 1.55 1.30 7.49
N LYS A 14 2.32 2.35 7.69
CA LYS A 14 2.68 2.80 9.03
C LYS A 14 1.51 3.47 9.73
N GLU A 15 0.69 4.18 8.98
CA GLU A 15 -0.33 5.04 9.58
C GLU A 15 -1.68 4.36 9.71
N GLU A 16 -1.96 3.33 8.91
CA GLU A 16 -3.27 2.69 8.93
C GLU A 16 -3.15 1.18 9.04
N SER A 17 -4.18 0.57 9.62
CA SER A 17 -4.22 -0.87 9.78
C SER A 17 -4.50 -1.56 8.45
N SER A 18 -4.11 -2.84 8.37
CA SER A 18 -4.38 -3.63 7.17
C SER A 18 -5.88 -3.73 6.89
N TYR A 19 -6.68 -3.82 7.93
CA TYR A 19 -8.14 -3.91 7.76
C TYR A 19 -8.68 -2.64 7.11
N SER A 20 -8.28 -1.48 7.62
CA SER A 20 -8.72 -0.20 7.09
C SER A 20 -8.30 -0.05 5.63
N ILE A 21 -7.04 -0.37 5.33
CA ILE A 21 -6.52 -0.26 3.98
C ILE A 21 -7.28 -1.18 3.04
N SER A 22 -7.52 -2.43 3.46
CA SER A 22 -8.19 -3.39 2.59
C SER A 22 -9.59 -2.92 2.25
N LYS A 23 -10.31 -2.36 3.20
CA LYS A 23 -11.66 -1.87 2.96
C LYS A 23 -11.67 -0.64 2.06
N GLN A 24 -10.78 0.30 2.33
CA GLN A 24 -10.79 1.57 1.61
C GLN A 24 -10.19 1.44 0.20
N ALA A 25 -9.18 0.62 0.05
CA ALA A 25 -8.55 0.43 -1.26
C ALA A 25 -9.21 -0.67 -2.08
N GLY A 26 -10.14 -1.41 -1.50
CA GLY A 26 -10.84 -2.47 -2.24
C GLY A 26 -9.98 -3.68 -2.51
N LEU A 27 -9.04 -4.00 -1.62
CA LEU A 27 -8.14 -5.13 -1.79
C LEU A 27 -8.42 -6.21 -0.76
N PRO A 28 -8.09 -7.48 -1.07
CA PRO A 28 -8.23 -8.54 -0.07
C PRO A 28 -7.35 -8.25 1.14
N TYR A 29 -7.88 -8.51 2.32
CA TYR A 29 -7.14 -8.28 3.55
C TYR A 29 -5.81 -9.02 3.54
N GLN A 30 -5.81 -10.28 3.12
CA GLN A 30 -4.59 -11.08 3.13
C GLN A 30 -3.51 -10.48 2.22
N THR A 31 -3.92 -9.92 1.08
CA THR A 31 -2.98 -9.25 0.18
C THR A 31 -2.29 -8.09 0.87
N VAL A 32 -3.07 -7.25 1.55
CA VAL A 32 -2.50 -6.10 2.26
C VAL A 32 -1.60 -6.57 3.39
N GLN A 33 -2.03 -7.58 4.13
CA GLN A 33 -1.27 -8.11 5.26
C GLN A 33 0.07 -8.69 4.79
N ASP A 34 0.06 -9.44 3.70
CA ASP A 34 1.30 -10.03 3.17
C ASP A 34 2.29 -8.96 2.73
N LEU A 35 1.81 -7.93 2.08
CA LEU A 35 2.68 -6.83 1.67
C LEU A 35 3.23 -6.08 2.87
N ARG A 36 2.38 -5.87 3.87
CA ARG A 36 2.78 -5.16 5.08
C ARG A 36 3.84 -5.92 5.86
N ASN A 37 3.69 -7.24 5.93
CA ASN A 37 4.58 -8.09 6.72
C ASN A 37 5.82 -8.54 5.96
N GLY A 38 5.95 -8.16 4.71
CA GLY A 38 7.11 -8.53 3.92
C GLY A 38 7.05 -9.91 3.32
N LYS A 39 5.92 -10.60 3.41
CA LYS A 39 5.74 -11.90 2.77
C LYS A 39 5.72 -11.76 1.26
N SER A 40 5.16 -10.65 0.78
CA SER A 40 5.16 -10.32 -0.64
C SER A 40 5.87 -9.01 -0.80
N SER A 41 6.66 -8.91 -1.86
CA SER A 41 7.43 -7.71 -2.15
C SER A 41 6.58 -6.72 -2.95
N LEU A 42 6.69 -5.45 -2.61
CA LEU A 42 6.03 -4.42 -3.41
C LEU A 42 6.55 -4.43 -4.84
N GLU A 43 7.81 -4.78 -5.02
CA GLU A 43 8.40 -4.84 -6.36
C GLU A 43 7.75 -5.90 -7.23
N LYS A 44 7.25 -6.97 -6.60
CA LYS A 44 6.65 -8.08 -7.33
C LYS A 44 5.14 -8.06 -7.31
N ALA A 45 4.56 -7.07 -6.65
CA ALA A 45 3.11 -6.99 -6.57
C ALA A 45 2.51 -6.61 -7.92
N ARG A 46 1.25 -6.96 -8.10
CA ARG A 46 0.57 -6.63 -9.34
C ARG A 46 0.42 -5.12 -9.46
N TYR A 47 0.49 -4.65 -10.70
CA TYR A 47 0.33 -3.23 -10.96
C TYR A 47 -0.98 -2.69 -10.38
N GLU A 48 -2.06 -3.43 -10.54
CA GLU A 48 -3.36 -2.99 -10.04
C GLU A 48 -3.37 -2.83 -8.52
N THR A 49 -2.69 -3.74 -7.82
CA THR A 49 -2.58 -3.66 -6.38
C THR A 49 -1.80 -2.41 -5.97
N ILE A 50 -0.66 -2.19 -6.61
CA ILE A 50 0.17 -1.02 -6.31
C ILE A 50 -0.59 0.26 -6.62
N LYS A 51 -1.28 0.29 -7.75
CA LYS A 51 -2.05 1.47 -8.13
C LYS A 51 -3.13 1.79 -7.11
N SER A 52 -3.87 0.78 -6.65
CA SER A 52 -4.92 0.99 -5.67
C SER A 52 -4.36 1.53 -4.37
N LEU A 53 -3.26 0.95 -3.89
CA LEU A 53 -2.63 1.40 -2.66
C LEU A 53 -2.10 2.81 -2.79
N TYR A 54 -1.44 3.10 -3.89
CA TYR A 54 -0.87 4.42 -4.10
C TYR A 54 -1.94 5.50 -4.20
N GLU A 55 -3.00 5.22 -4.95
CA GLU A 55 -4.08 6.20 -5.10
C GLU A 55 -4.77 6.47 -3.77
N TYR A 56 -4.99 5.43 -3.00
CA TYR A 56 -5.58 5.61 -1.68
C TYR A 56 -4.66 6.42 -0.77
N ALA A 57 -3.37 6.11 -0.79
CA ALA A 57 -2.41 6.81 0.03
C ALA A 57 -2.35 8.29 -0.33
N LYS A 58 -2.36 8.59 -1.62
CA LYS A 58 -2.37 9.99 -2.08
C LYS A 58 -3.62 10.71 -1.61
N LYS A 59 -4.75 10.04 -1.71
CA LYS A 59 -6.02 10.62 -1.28
C LYS A 59 -6.01 10.97 0.19
N GLN A 60 -5.29 10.18 0.99
CA GLN A 60 -5.20 10.41 2.43
C GLN A 60 -4.04 11.33 2.81
N GLY A 61 -3.25 11.77 1.84
CA GLY A 61 -2.19 12.71 2.11
C GLY A 61 -0.86 12.09 2.53
N TYR A 62 -0.66 10.82 2.29
CA TYR A 62 0.56 10.13 2.69
C TYR A 62 1.66 10.17 1.63
N ASN A 63 1.39 10.78 0.49
CA ASN A 63 2.38 10.81 -0.57
C ASN A 63 3.54 11.73 -0.21
N ILE A 64 4.71 11.40 -0.76
CA ILE A 64 5.91 12.20 -0.57
C ILE A 64 5.95 13.25 -1.67
N LEU A 65 6.28 14.47 -1.30
CA LEU A 65 6.44 15.56 -2.26
C LEU A 65 7.83 16.10 -2.23
#